data_df934ddc714e5fdc86ba51d6e341571d
#
_entry.id   df934ddc714e5fdc86ba51d6e341571d
#
_cell.length_a   1.000
_cell.length_b   1.000
_cell.length_c   1.000
_cell.angle_alpha   90.00
_cell.angle_beta   90.00
_cell.angle_gamma   90.00
#
_symmetry.space_group_name_H-M   'P 1'
#
loop_
_entity.id
_entity.type
_entity.pdbx_description
1 polymer ?
#
loop_
_entity_poly.entity_id
_entity_poly.type
_entity_poly.pdbx_seq_one_letter_code
_entity_poly.pdbx_strand_id
1 'polypeptide(L)'
;MTVFDTSVLTPKAALPPDTDLNAISQDLADNHVAVPKGQEQKESALAAIVDDAREHGIALSIVVVQGNRGREEDMRDLATAVGKTEHGTVAVLSDDFVGTYSDSIPRARLEWAEDPAKGKGLGHSDTAAQILVDRLETPEAVSPTVATSAALAVLLMVLAGLYWIKARRARVPVSVGAQSSGA
;
A
#
# COMPACT_ATOMS: atom_id res chain seq x y z
N MET A 1 -7.62 24.46 -44.40
CA MET A 1 -7.09 23.20 -43.82
C MET A 1 -6.53 23.60 -42.45
N THR A 2 -7.37 23.50 -41.39
CA THR A 2 -7.05 23.95 -40.03
C THR A 2 -6.51 22.74 -39.27
N VAL A 3 -5.23 22.77 -38.97
CA VAL A 3 -4.56 21.77 -38.15
C VAL A 3 -4.93 22.07 -36.69
N PHE A 4 -5.75 21.25 -36.06
CA PHE A 4 -5.95 21.29 -34.62
C PHE A 4 -4.70 20.69 -33.95
N ASP A 5 -3.88 21.56 -33.39
CA ASP A 5 -2.79 21.16 -32.49
C ASP A 5 -3.42 20.61 -31.21
N THR A 6 -3.50 19.29 -31.12
CA THR A 6 -3.94 18.59 -29.91
C THR A 6 -2.74 18.50 -28.98
N SER A 7 -2.33 19.62 -28.37
CA SER A 7 -1.46 19.59 -27.21
C SER A 7 -2.18 18.84 -26.12
N VAL A 8 -1.85 17.57 -25.97
CA VAL A 8 -2.24 16.77 -24.79
C VAL A 8 -1.64 17.48 -23.58
N LEU A 9 -2.47 18.24 -22.87
CA LEU A 9 -2.14 18.79 -21.55
C LEU A 9 -1.95 17.60 -20.60
N THR A 10 -0.74 17.05 -20.58
CA THR A 10 -0.33 16.20 -19.45
C THR A 10 -0.40 17.10 -18.21
N PRO A 11 -1.23 16.78 -17.21
CA PRO A 11 -1.26 17.54 -15.98
C PRO A 11 0.16 17.49 -15.40
N LYS A 12 0.81 18.67 -15.34
CA LYS A 12 2.10 18.79 -14.67
C LYS A 12 1.84 18.52 -13.19
N ALA A 13 2.51 17.51 -12.63
CA ALA A 13 2.48 17.23 -11.21
C ALA A 13 2.67 18.56 -10.44
N ALA A 14 1.73 18.87 -9.57
CA ALA A 14 1.80 20.06 -8.76
C ALA A 14 2.65 19.75 -7.53
N LEU A 15 3.87 20.29 -7.49
CA LEU A 15 4.71 20.17 -6.30
C LEU A 15 4.30 21.23 -5.28
N PRO A 16 4.47 20.96 -3.97
CA PRO A 16 4.27 21.97 -2.93
C PRO A 16 5.08 23.24 -3.26
N PRO A 17 4.57 24.46 -2.95
CA PRO A 17 5.30 25.69 -3.17
C PRO A 17 6.67 25.66 -2.50
N ASP A 18 7.66 26.28 -3.12
CA ASP A 18 9.05 26.37 -2.63
C ASP A 18 9.81 25.04 -2.53
N THR A 19 9.36 24.00 -3.25
CA THR A 19 10.05 22.71 -3.30
C THR A 19 11.27 22.75 -4.21
N ASP A 20 12.45 22.48 -3.66
CA ASP A 20 13.69 22.26 -4.40
C ASP A 20 14.08 20.77 -4.36
N LEU A 21 13.81 20.06 -5.47
CA LEU A 21 14.11 18.63 -5.58
C LEU A 21 15.62 18.34 -5.48
N ASN A 22 16.48 19.25 -5.93
CA ASN A 22 17.93 19.04 -5.85
C ASN A 22 18.41 19.11 -4.40
N ALA A 23 17.89 20.07 -3.61
CA ALA A 23 18.20 20.16 -2.20
C ALA A 23 17.71 18.92 -1.45
N ILE A 24 16.46 18.47 -1.72
CA ILE A 24 15.91 17.24 -1.14
C ILE A 24 16.80 16.03 -1.46
N SER A 25 17.20 15.83 -2.72
CA SER A 25 18.07 14.69 -3.08
C SER A 25 19.44 14.76 -2.42
N GLN A 26 19.98 15.94 -2.16
CA GLN A 26 21.23 16.12 -1.44
C GLN A 26 21.09 15.73 0.04
N ASP A 27 20.00 16.18 0.68
CA ASP A 27 19.72 15.86 2.08
C ASP A 27 19.47 14.35 2.26
N LEU A 28 18.77 13.72 1.33
CA LEU A 28 18.51 12.26 1.38
C LEU A 28 19.77 11.39 1.20
N ALA A 29 20.85 11.93 0.62
CA ALA A 29 22.05 11.16 0.32
C ALA A 29 22.81 10.69 1.58
N ASP A 30 22.66 11.38 2.71
CA ASP A 30 23.39 11.05 3.95
C ASP A 30 22.67 9.97 4.78
N ASN A 31 21.41 10.20 5.10
CA ASN A 31 20.66 9.37 6.07
C ASN A 31 19.23 9.07 5.62
N HIS A 32 18.90 9.27 4.34
CA HIS A 32 17.57 9.08 3.75
C HIS A 32 16.46 9.95 4.38
N VAL A 33 16.84 11.08 4.98
CA VAL A 33 15.91 12.04 5.58
C VAL A 33 16.20 13.42 5.07
N ALA A 34 15.16 14.13 4.60
CA ALA A 34 15.21 15.53 4.24
C ALA A 34 14.25 16.33 5.12
N VAL A 35 14.77 17.28 5.88
CA VAL A 35 13.99 18.16 6.76
C VAL A 35 14.12 19.62 6.35
N PRO A 36 13.06 20.45 6.56
CA PRO A 36 13.16 21.87 6.30
C PRO A 36 14.21 22.55 7.20
N LYS A 37 14.83 23.59 6.69
CA LYS A 37 15.76 24.41 7.49
C LYS A 37 15.10 24.88 8.79
N GLY A 38 15.81 24.73 9.91
CA GLY A 38 15.34 25.05 11.25
C GLY A 38 14.62 23.89 11.96
N GLN A 39 14.55 22.70 11.35
CA GLN A 39 14.01 21.49 11.97
C GLN A 39 15.03 20.33 12.06
N GLU A 40 16.32 20.65 11.99
CA GLU A 40 17.42 19.69 12.02
C GLU A 40 17.41 18.82 13.29
N GLN A 41 16.84 19.32 14.39
CA GLN A 41 16.67 18.54 15.62
C GLN A 41 15.76 17.32 15.47
N LYS A 42 14.92 17.25 14.44
CA LYS A 42 14.04 16.11 14.15
C LYS A 42 14.70 15.06 13.28
N GLU A 43 15.76 15.43 12.59
CA GLU A 43 16.43 14.58 11.61
C GLU A 43 16.93 13.28 12.23
N SER A 44 17.57 13.34 13.40
CA SER A 44 18.09 12.15 14.07
C SER A 44 17.01 11.16 14.49
N ALA A 45 15.82 11.65 14.91
CA ALA A 45 14.71 10.79 15.27
C ALA A 45 14.11 10.12 14.01
N LEU A 46 13.98 10.87 12.93
CA LEU A 46 13.50 10.35 11.64
C LEU A 46 14.50 9.36 11.02
N ALA A 47 15.80 9.63 11.11
CA ALA A 47 16.84 8.72 10.65
C ALA A 47 16.79 7.37 11.39
N ALA A 48 16.59 7.38 12.70
CA ALA A 48 16.43 6.14 13.48
C ALA A 48 15.20 5.33 13.01
N ILE A 49 14.08 5.99 12.67
CA ILE A 49 12.88 5.32 12.13
C ILE A 49 13.17 4.75 10.74
N VAL A 50 13.91 5.48 9.91
CA VAL A 50 14.32 5.02 8.58
C VAL A 50 15.22 3.79 8.68
N ASP A 51 16.20 3.82 9.58
CA ASP A 51 17.11 2.70 9.80
C ASP A 51 16.35 1.45 10.26
N ASP A 52 15.45 1.59 11.23
CA ASP A 52 14.60 0.50 11.70
C ASP A 52 13.74 -0.10 10.57
N ALA A 53 13.06 0.74 9.78
CA ALA A 53 12.28 0.28 8.63
C ALA A 53 13.14 -0.47 7.59
N ARG A 54 14.39 -0.01 7.38
CA ARG A 54 15.33 -0.65 6.44
C ARG A 54 15.85 -1.98 6.98
N GLU A 55 16.07 -2.13 8.28
CA GLU A 55 16.39 -3.40 8.93
C GLU A 55 15.24 -4.41 8.75
N HIS A 56 13.99 -3.95 8.71
CA HIS A 56 12.80 -4.77 8.43
C HIS A 56 12.52 -4.95 6.92
N GLY A 57 13.41 -4.50 6.05
CA GLY A 57 13.35 -4.74 4.60
C GLY A 57 12.50 -3.71 3.82
N ILE A 58 12.12 -2.59 4.44
CA ILE A 58 11.45 -1.47 3.79
C ILE A 58 12.50 -0.40 3.45
N ALA A 59 12.90 -0.30 2.18
CA ALA A 59 13.83 0.73 1.72
C ALA A 59 13.16 2.12 1.77
N LEU A 60 13.06 2.70 2.97
CA LEU A 60 12.36 3.95 3.25
C LEU A 60 13.27 5.17 3.08
N SER A 61 12.71 6.27 2.55
CA SER A 61 13.25 7.62 2.60
C SER A 61 12.14 8.59 3.03
N ILE A 62 12.45 9.56 3.88
CA ILE A 62 11.47 10.49 4.45
C ILE A 62 11.80 11.92 4.04
N VAL A 63 10.79 12.64 3.55
CA VAL A 63 10.87 14.08 3.27
C VAL A 63 9.84 14.80 4.14
N VAL A 64 10.27 15.78 4.91
CA VAL A 64 9.37 16.63 5.71
C VAL A 64 9.14 17.95 4.99
N VAL A 65 7.87 18.34 4.84
CA VAL A 65 7.46 19.64 4.28
C VAL A 65 6.90 20.49 5.40
N GLN A 66 7.36 21.74 5.49
CA GLN A 66 6.93 22.66 6.54
C GLN A 66 5.48 23.13 6.35
N GLY A 67 4.66 22.97 7.35
CA GLY A 67 3.26 23.42 7.38
C GLY A 67 2.37 22.59 6.43
N ASN A 68 1.18 23.15 6.14
CA ASN A 68 0.22 22.58 5.20
C ASN A 68 0.28 23.32 3.86
N ARG A 69 1.43 23.33 3.23
CA ARG A 69 1.64 23.96 1.92
C ARG A 69 1.25 23.02 0.81
N GLY A 70 0.06 23.21 0.25
CA GLY A 70 -0.49 22.38 -0.80
C GLY A 70 -1.61 21.47 -0.33
N ARG A 71 -1.93 20.47 -1.13
CA ARG A 71 -2.97 19.47 -0.88
C ARG A 71 -2.34 18.11 -0.69
N GLU A 72 -3.13 17.13 -0.29
CA GLU A 72 -2.68 15.76 -0.15
C GLU A 72 -2.08 15.21 -1.47
N GLU A 73 -2.70 15.56 -2.61
CA GLU A 73 -2.20 15.16 -3.92
C GLU A 73 -0.81 15.72 -4.20
N ASP A 74 -0.52 16.94 -3.76
CA ASP A 74 0.78 17.59 -3.97
C ASP A 74 1.89 16.87 -3.18
N MET A 75 1.57 16.32 -1.98
CA MET A 75 2.52 15.48 -1.21
C MET A 75 2.82 14.18 -1.94
N ARG A 76 1.81 13.57 -2.55
CA ARG A 76 1.96 12.34 -3.36
C ARG A 76 2.74 12.60 -4.64
N ASP A 77 2.50 13.72 -5.28
CA ASP A 77 3.23 14.12 -6.48
C ASP A 77 4.71 14.38 -6.15
N LEU A 78 4.99 14.99 -4.99
CA LEU A 78 6.36 15.17 -4.51
C LEU A 78 7.02 13.81 -4.20
N ALA A 79 6.33 12.91 -3.48
CA ALA A 79 6.84 11.56 -3.23
C ALA A 79 7.18 10.82 -4.53
N THR A 80 6.31 10.95 -5.55
CA THR A 80 6.53 10.37 -6.87
C THR A 80 7.71 11.02 -7.61
N ALA A 81 7.88 12.34 -7.47
CA ALA A 81 8.99 13.05 -8.10
C ALA A 81 10.34 12.65 -7.49
N VAL A 82 10.40 12.56 -6.16
CA VAL A 82 11.59 12.11 -5.42
C VAL A 82 11.87 10.62 -5.70
N GLY A 83 10.84 9.78 -5.73
CA GLY A 83 10.97 8.35 -6.00
C GLY A 83 11.47 7.97 -7.40
N LYS A 84 11.57 8.93 -8.32
CA LYS A 84 12.23 8.72 -9.62
C LYS A 84 13.75 8.67 -9.51
N THR A 85 14.32 9.26 -8.48
CA THR A 85 15.76 9.31 -8.19
C THR A 85 16.10 8.41 -7.01
N GLU A 86 15.25 8.41 -5.98
CA GLU A 86 15.39 7.55 -4.81
C GLU A 86 14.59 6.26 -5.04
N HIS A 87 15.28 5.13 -5.13
CA HIS A 87 14.62 3.83 -5.25
C HIS A 87 14.07 3.35 -3.91
N GLY A 88 12.95 2.63 -3.96
CA GLY A 88 12.29 2.09 -2.76
C GLY A 88 11.01 2.82 -2.43
N THR A 89 10.80 3.15 -1.16
CA THR A 89 9.61 3.82 -0.65
C THR A 89 9.95 5.23 -0.20
N VAL A 90 9.25 6.22 -0.70
CA VAL A 90 9.37 7.62 -0.30
C VAL A 90 8.11 8.04 0.44
N ALA A 91 8.27 8.59 1.64
CA ALA A 91 7.20 9.20 2.42
C ALA A 91 7.42 10.72 2.53
N VAL A 92 6.45 11.50 2.13
CA VAL A 92 6.41 12.95 2.30
C VAL A 92 5.43 13.28 3.41
N LEU A 93 5.91 13.94 4.44
CA LEU A 93 5.15 14.29 5.64
C LEU A 93 5.00 15.80 5.72
N SER A 94 3.78 16.27 5.95
CA SER A 94 3.45 17.64 6.33
C SER A 94 2.71 17.65 7.66
N ASP A 95 2.21 18.81 8.10
CA ASP A 95 1.48 18.88 9.37
C ASP A 95 0.23 17.99 9.36
N ASP A 96 -0.56 18.02 8.27
CA ASP A 96 -1.83 17.28 8.18
C ASP A 96 -1.80 16.16 7.13
N PHE A 97 -0.93 16.24 6.13
CA PHE A 97 -0.95 15.34 4.99
C PHE A 97 0.25 14.40 4.97
N VAL A 98 0.00 13.21 4.47
CA VAL A 98 1.01 12.20 4.17
C VAL A 98 0.82 11.77 2.72
N GLY A 99 1.90 11.80 1.95
CA GLY A 99 1.92 11.27 0.59
C GLY A 99 3.03 10.26 0.44
N THR A 100 2.77 9.11 -0.16
CA THR A 100 3.78 8.08 -0.37
C THR A 100 3.89 7.66 -1.83
N TYR A 101 5.07 7.18 -2.17
CA TYR A 101 5.40 6.47 -3.39
C TYR A 101 6.23 5.24 -3.05
N SER A 102 6.06 4.15 -3.78
CA SER A 102 6.95 3.00 -3.71
C SER A 102 7.01 2.30 -5.06
N ASP A 103 8.18 1.73 -5.39
CA ASP A 103 8.38 0.84 -6.53
C ASP A 103 8.10 -0.63 -6.21
N SER A 104 7.98 -0.99 -4.94
CA SER A 104 7.83 -2.36 -4.44
C SER A 104 6.54 -2.61 -3.67
N ILE A 105 6.02 -1.61 -2.95
CA ILE A 105 4.82 -1.74 -2.12
C ILE A 105 3.57 -1.32 -2.91
N PRO A 106 2.52 -2.18 -2.99
CA PRO A 106 1.29 -1.85 -3.70
C PRO A 106 0.60 -0.59 -3.14
N ARG A 107 0.02 0.23 -4.04
CA ARG A 107 -0.63 1.50 -3.69
C ARG A 107 -1.67 1.37 -2.57
N ALA A 108 -2.50 0.33 -2.62
CA ALA A 108 -3.53 0.09 -1.60
C ALA A 108 -2.94 -0.08 -0.19
N ARG A 109 -1.75 -0.69 -0.07
CA ARG A 109 -1.04 -0.85 1.20
C ARG A 109 -0.45 0.47 1.69
N LEU A 110 0.08 1.28 0.77
CA LEU A 110 0.57 2.62 1.08
C LEU A 110 -0.57 3.49 1.62
N GLU A 111 -1.72 3.54 0.94
CA GLU A 111 -2.89 4.31 1.37
C GLU A 111 -3.41 3.85 2.74
N TRP A 112 -3.46 2.54 2.98
CA TRP A 112 -3.84 1.99 4.28
C TRP A 112 -2.88 2.40 5.40
N ALA A 113 -1.60 2.60 5.10
CA ALA A 113 -0.59 3.07 6.05
C ALA A 113 -0.61 4.60 6.23
N GLU A 114 -0.91 5.36 5.16
CA GLU A 114 -1.04 6.82 5.19
C GLU A 114 -2.18 7.27 6.12
N ASP A 115 -3.34 6.61 6.06
CA ASP A 115 -4.58 7.08 6.72
C ASP A 115 -4.44 7.34 8.23
N PRO A 116 -3.86 6.46 9.07
CA PRO A 116 -3.70 6.74 10.48
C PRO A 116 -2.60 7.75 10.81
N ALA A 117 -1.66 8.00 9.88
CA ALA A 117 -0.57 8.95 10.03
C ALA A 117 -0.99 10.40 9.68
N LYS A 118 -2.05 10.57 8.88
CA LYS A 118 -2.61 11.88 8.53
C LYS A 118 -3.06 12.64 9.77
N GLY A 119 -2.81 13.95 9.79
CA GLY A 119 -3.14 14.83 10.92
C GLY A 119 -2.30 14.59 12.19
N LYS A 120 -1.22 13.81 12.10
CA LYS A 120 -0.30 13.55 13.22
C LYS A 120 1.03 14.28 13.11
N GLY A 121 1.29 14.89 11.95
CA GLY A 121 2.55 15.54 11.66
C GLY A 121 2.76 16.90 12.29
N LEU A 122 1.71 17.56 12.81
CA LEU A 122 1.78 18.92 13.38
C LEU A 122 2.80 19.00 14.52
N GLY A 123 3.99 19.49 14.21
CA GLY A 123 5.12 19.51 15.14
C GLY A 123 5.73 18.14 15.49
N HIS A 124 5.17 17.03 15.02
CA HIS A 124 5.48 15.64 15.37
C HIS A 124 5.61 14.75 14.14
N SER A 125 6.45 15.15 13.19
CA SER A 125 6.71 14.36 11.96
C SER A 125 7.30 12.97 12.28
N ASP A 126 8.03 12.83 13.37
CA ASP A 126 8.50 11.56 13.94
C ASP A 126 7.33 10.62 14.30
N THR A 127 6.31 11.14 14.96
CA THR A 127 5.10 10.36 15.30
C THR A 127 4.36 9.90 14.05
N ALA A 128 4.19 10.77 13.05
CA ALA A 128 3.55 10.41 11.79
C ALA A 128 4.37 9.35 11.03
N ALA A 129 5.71 9.50 11.00
CA ALA A 129 6.63 8.54 10.41
C ALA A 129 6.53 7.17 11.09
N GLN A 130 6.56 7.12 12.42
CA GLN A 130 6.46 5.87 13.17
C GLN A 130 5.13 5.15 12.90
N ILE A 131 4.00 5.86 12.94
CA ILE A 131 2.69 5.27 12.63
C ILE A 131 2.67 4.69 11.21
N LEU A 132 3.26 5.39 10.23
CA LEU A 132 3.35 4.91 8.86
C LEU A 132 4.17 3.62 8.78
N VAL A 133 5.34 3.58 9.41
CA VAL A 133 6.24 2.41 9.40
C VAL A 133 5.60 1.23 10.11
N ASP A 134 5.04 1.40 11.31
CA ASP A 134 4.35 0.35 12.06
C ASP A 134 3.25 -0.32 11.21
N ARG A 135 2.57 0.49 10.40
CA ARG A 135 1.54 -0.02 9.48
C ARG A 135 2.15 -0.77 8.29
N LEU A 136 3.23 -0.27 7.72
CA LEU A 136 3.90 -0.93 6.60
C LEU A 136 4.56 -2.25 7.03
N GLU A 137 5.02 -2.36 8.26
CA GLU A 137 5.59 -3.59 8.83
C GLU A 137 4.52 -4.61 9.21
N THR A 138 3.31 -4.15 9.55
CA THR A 138 2.21 -5.07 9.90
C THR A 138 1.93 -6.01 8.71
N PRO A 139 2.02 -7.34 8.90
CA PRO A 139 1.72 -8.29 7.84
C PRO A 139 0.30 -8.06 7.30
N GLU A 140 0.12 -8.11 5.98
CA GLU A 140 -1.23 -8.09 5.42
C GLU A 140 -2.04 -9.23 6.03
N ALA A 141 -3.05 -8.87 6.84
CA ALA A 141 -4.10 -9.82 7.15
C ALA A 141 -4.64 -10.35 5.82
N VAL A 142 -4.70 -11.68 5.70
CA VAL A 142 -5.11 -12.41 4.48
C VAL A 142 -6.24 -11.63 3.82
N SER A 143 -6.01 -11.17 2.60
CA SER A 143 -6.99 -10.36 1.85
C SER A 143 -8.37 -11.00 1.98
N PRO A 144 -9.42 -10.28 2.36
CA PRO A 144 -10.77 -10.83 2.49
C PRO A 144 -11.21 -11.56 1.21
N THR A 145 -10.69 -11.16 0.06
CA THR A 145 -10.89 -11.85 -1.21
C THR A 145 -10.28 -13.24 -1.22
N VAL A 146 -9.08 -13.42 -0.68
CA VAL A 146 -8.43 -14.75 -0.58
C VAL A 146 -9.15 -15.61 0.46
N ALA A 147 -9.55 -15.05 1.58
CA ALA A 147 -10.33 -15.77 2.60
C ALA A 147 -11.69 -16.21 2.03
N THR A 148 -12.39 -15.34 1.30
CA THR A 148 -13.69 -15.64 0.68
C THR A 148 -13.56 -16.69 -0.42
N SER A 149 -12.54 -16.59 -1.28
CA SER A 149 -12.32 -17.60 -2.34
C SER A 149 -11.93 -18.96 -1.79
N ALA A 150 -11.13 -19.02 -0.72
CA ALA A 150 -10.81 -20.25 -0.04
C ALA A 150 -12.06 -20.90 0.61
N ALA A 151 -12.90 -20.11 1.28
CA ALA A 151 -14.16 -20.57 1.84
C ALA A 151 -15.12 -21.11 0.77
N LEU A 152 -15.23 -20.43 -0.38
CA LEU A 152 -16.05 -20.87 -1.51
C LEU A 152 -15.52 -22.17 -2.10
N ALA A 153 -14.21 -22.33 -2.25
CA ALA A 153 -13.61 -23.57 -2.74
C ALA A 153 -13.91 -24.75 -1.81
N VAL A 154 -13.81 -24.57 -0.50
CA VAL A 154 -14.18 -25.58 0.49
C VAL A 154 -15.66 -25.94 0.39
N LEU A 155 -16.54 -24.96 0.28
CA LEU A 155 -17.99 -25.19 0.10
C LEU A 155 -18.28 -26.02 -1.15
N LEU A 156 -17.66 -25.69 -2.28
CA LEU A 156 -17.83 -26.44 -3.53
C LEU A 156 -17.34 -27.88 -3.40
N MET A 157 -16.23 -28.14 -2.72
CA MET A 157 -15.74 -29.50 -2.46
C MET A 157 -16.72 -30.31 -1.60
N VAL A 158 -17.30 -29.70 -0.56
CA VAL A 158 -18.31 -30.35 0.28
C VAL A 158 -19.56 -30.71 -0.53
N LEU A 159 -20.07 -29.78 -1.33
CA LEU A 159 -21.23 -30.00 -2.21
C LEU A 159 -20.98 -31.12 -3.23
N ALA A 160 -19.80 -31.10 -3.87
CA ALA A 160 -19.41 -32.15 -4.81
C ALA A 160 -19.31 -33.53 -4.11
N GLY A 161 -18.76 -33.58 -2.91
CA GLY A 161 -18.69 -34.81 -2.10
C GLY A 161 -20.08 -35.36 -1.74
N LEU A 162 -20.98 -34.49 -1.29
CA LEU A 162 -22.37 -34.87 -0.98
C LEU A 162 -23.11 -35.34 -2.23
N TYR A 163 -22.95 -34.67 -3.35
CA TYR A 163 -23.53 -35.08 -4.64
C TYR A 163 -23.02 -36.46 -5.06
N TRP A 164 -21.73 -36.73 -4.92
CA TRP A 164 -21.12 -38.01 -5.28
C TRP A 164 -21.63 -39.16 -4.40
N ILE A 165 -21.77 -38.93 -3.09
CA ILE A 165 -22.33 -39.92 -2.15
C ILE A 165 -23.79 -40.23 -2.51
N LYS A 166 -24.59 -39.18 -2.82
CA LYS A 166 -25.99 -39.36 -3.25
C LYS A 166 -26.09 -40.12 -4.58
N ALA A 167 -25.24 -39.80 -5.53
CA ALA A 167 -25.20 -40.47 -6.83
C ALA A 167 -24.80 -41.93 -6.73
N ARG A 168 -23.89 -42.28 -5.82
CA ARG A 168 -23.53 -43.70 -5.53
C ARG A 168 -24.69 -44.48 -4.89
N ARG A 169 -25.41 -43.88 -3.93
CA ARG A 169 -26.56 -44.52 -3.28
C ARG A 169 -27.73 -44.78 -4.24
N ALA A 170 -27.92 -43.89 -5.25
CA ALA A 170 -28.96 -44.07 -6.27
C ALA A 170 -28.66 -45.19 -7.27
N ARG A 171 -27.45 -45.75 -7.32
CA ARG A 171 -27.02 -46.81 -8.25
C ARG A 171 -27.11 -48.22 -7.66
N VAL A 172 -27.67 -48.42 -6.45
CA VAL A 172 -27.88 -49.74 -5.90
C VAL A 172 -29.05 -50.37 -6.66
N PRO A 173 -28.84 -51.44 -7.48
CA PRO A 173 -29.95 -52.06 -8.19
C PRO A 173 -30.84 -52.81 -7.19
N VAL A 174 -32.13 -52.53 -7.22
CA VAL A 174 -33.13 -53.36 -6.54
C VAL A 174 -33.16 -54.71 -7.27
N SER A 175 -32.58 -55.72 -6.64
CA SER A 175 -32.74 -57.12 -7.10
C SER A 175 -34.21 -57.49 -6.91
N VAL A 176 -34.97 -57.45 -7.99
CA VAL A 176 -36.33 -58.02 -8.06
C VAL A 176 -36.18 -59.56 -7.94
N GLY A 177 -36.50 -60.07 -6.77
CA GLY A 177 -36.56 -61.52 -6.55
C GLY A 177 -37.60 -62.10 -7.49
N ALA A 178 -37.18 -62.90 -8.46
CA ALA A 178 -38.03 -63.78 -9.22
C ALA A 178 -38.54 -64.90 -8.33
N GLN A 179 -39.77 -64.76 -7.86
CA GLN A 179 -40.47 -65.89 -7.31
C GLN A 179 -40.89 -66.82 -8.48
N SER A 180 -40.18 -67.93 -8.60
CA SER A 180 -40.65 -69.07 -9.41
C SER A 180 -41.80 -69.74 -8.70
N SER A 181 -43.03 -69.55 -9.21
CA SER A 181 -44.19 -70.45 -8.90
C SER A 181 -44.03 -71.73 -9.71
N GLY A 182 -43.73 -72.80 -9.04
CA GLY A 182 -43.81 -74.13 -9.57
C GLY A 182 -45.08 -74.78 -9.05
N ALA A 183 -45.92 -75.24 -9.96
CA ALA A 183 -47.03 -76.17 -9.72
C ALA A 183 -46.55 -77.61 -9.78
#